data_433ea1601ec0f3846449483184bb3580
#
_entry.id   433ea1601ec0f3846449483184bb3580
#
_cell.length_a   1.000
_cell.length_b   1.000
_cell.length_c   1.000
_cell.angle_alpha   90.00
_cell.angle_beta   90.00
_cell.angle_gamma   90.00
#
_symmetry.space_group_name_H-M   'P 1'
#
loop_
_entity.id
_entity.type
_entity.pdbx_description
1 polymer ?
#
loop_
_entity_poly.entity_id
_entity_poly.type
_entity_poly.pdbx_seq_one_letter_code
_entity_poly.pdbx_strand_id
1 'polypeptide(L)'
;MVLCAMFVCMSATAKPKKQIGLQLYSIREVIGSPEKYAQNHEEVFKKLASWGYTAVEAASYDQGRGTFYGVSPQQFKADCEAAGLECLSSHATRGLNGEELKNHDFTEALKWWDKAIADHKAAGMKYIVTPGWGVPSTLQEAQTLCDYTNAIGRKCQAAGLKYGYHTHSGEFRKVEGKVWMEYFMEHTDPTLFFWQMDTYWCVMAQQSPVQYFKKYPGRFAMLHIKDLYELGESGMVDFNAIYRYADTAGLCDYIVEMEGTDGTMDIMEGVRRCAEYLLKNKLVKKSYRK
;
A
#
# COMPACT_ATOMS: atom_id res chain seq x y z
N MET A 1 -47.92 34.94 0.94
CA MET A 1 -47.06 33.80 0.62
C MET A 1 -45.61 34.30 0.61
N VAL A 2 -44.87 33.98 1.65
CA VAL A 2 -43.45 34.35 1.74
C VAL A 2 -42.65 33.08 1.33
N LEU A 3 -41.95 33.14 0.19
CA LEU A 3 -41.06 32.08 -0.25
C LEU A 3 -39.76 32.15 0.55
N CYS A 4 -39.57 31.17 1.45
CA CYS A 4 -38.32 31.00 2.19
C CYS A 4 -37.34 30.21 1.29
N ALA A 5 -36.40 30.89 0.66
CA ALA A 5 -35.33 30.26 -0.07
C ALA A 5 -34.30 29.68 0.90
N MET A 6 -34.28 28.34 1.05
CA MET A 6 -33.20 27.65 1.77
C MET A 6 -31.91 27.72 0.92
N PHE A 7 -30.98 28.56 1.32
CA PHE A 7 -29.62 28.54 0.86
C PHE A 7 -28.94 27.30 1.50
N VAL A 8 -28.80 26.23 0.72
CA VAL A 8 -27.89 25.12 1.07
C VAL A 8 -26.45 25.64 0.85
N CYS A 9 -25.80 26.02 1.92
CA CYS A 9 -24.40 26.38 1.92
C CYS A 9 -23.58 25.09 1.69
N MET A 10 -23.29 24.75 0.43
CA MET A 10 -22.29 23.75 0.11
C MET A 10 -20.93 24.33 0.54
N SER A 11 -20.44 23.92 1.69
CA SER A 11 -19.06 24.15 2.09
C SER A 11 -18.17 23.43 1.09
N ALA A 12 -17.58 24.17 0.16
CA ALA A 12 -16.51 23.67 -0.70
C ALA A 12 -15.34 23.28 0.22
N THR A 13 -15.21 21.99 0.50
CA THR A 13 -14.02 21.48 1.18
C THR A 13 -12.83 21.78 0.29
N ALA A 14 -11.93 22.65 0.76
CA ALA A 14 -10.69 22.97 0.06
C ALA A 14 -9.96 21.64 -0.21
N LYS A 15 -9.62 21.38 -1.48
CA LYS A 15 -8.87 20.17 -1.86
C LYS A 15 -7.62 20.07 -1.00
N PRO A 16 -7.31 18.90 -0.43
CA PRO A 16 -6.13 18.71 0.40
C PRO A 16 -4.87 19.14 -0.36
N LYS A 17 -3.91 19.72 0.35
CA LYS A 17 -2.69 20.27 -0.26
C LYS A 17 -1.80 19.19 -0.87
N LYS A 18 -1.86 17.93 -0.36
CA LYS A 18 -1.05 16.76 -0.80
C LYS A 18 -1.89 15.50 -0.75
N GLN A 19 -1.61 14.56 -1.64
CA GLN A 19 -2.21 13.22 -1.61
C GLN A 19 -1.39 12.34 -0.68
N ILE A 20 -1.96 11.93 0.43
CA ILE A 20 -1.31 11.11 1.47
C ILE A 20 -2.22 9.92 1.76
N GLY A 21 -1.71 8.70 1.59
CA GLY A 21 -2.39 7.48 1.99
C GLY A 21 -1.94 7.01 3.37
N LEU A 22 -2.79 6.23 4.05
CA LEU A 22 -2.46 5.51 5.27
C LEU A 22 -2.70 4.02 5.09
N GLN A 23 -1.68 3.19 5.44
CA GLN A 23 -1.88 1.76 5.63
C GLN A 23 -2.64 1.54 6.93
N LEU A 24 -3.84 0.93 6.83
CA LEU A 24 -4.73 0.74 7.99
C LEU A 24 -4.18 -0.28 9.01
N TYR A 25 -3.14 -1.04 8.67
CA TYR A 25 -2.40 -1.86 9.63
C TYR A 25 -1.77 -1.01 10.74
N SER A 26 -1.42 0.23 10.45
CA SER A 26 -0.91 1.19 11.44
C SER A 26 -1.85 1.37 12.62
N ILE A 27 -3.15 1.31 12.38
CA ILE A 27 -4.20 1.51 13.40
C ILE A 27 -5.02 0.25 13.65
N ARG A 28 -4.41 -0.94 13.44
CA ARG A 28 -5.05 -2.26 13.63
C ARG A 28 -5.65 -2.47 15.01
N GLU A 29 -5.06 -1.84 16.03
CA GLU A 29 -5.58 -1.92 17.39
C GLU A 29 -6.93 -1.18 17.55
N VAL A 30 -7.24 -0.27 16.63
CA VAL A 30 -8.45 0.58 16.65
C VAL A 30 -9.53 0.05 15.73
N ILE A 31 -9.16 -0.42 14.51
CA ILE A 31 -10.13 -0.86 13.49
C ILE A 31 -9.78 -2.21 12.83
N GLY A 32 -8.80 -2.96 13.34
CA GLY A 32 -8.25 -4.13 12.64
C GLY A 32 -9.12 -5.39 12.65
N SER A 33 -10.17 -5.47 13.46
CA SER A 33 -11.15 -6.58 13.42
C SER A 33 -12.51 -6.09 12.92
N PRO A 34 -13.39 -7.00 12.44
CA PRO A 34 -14.76 -6.64 12.02
C PRO A 34 -15.54 -5.88 13.09
N GLU A 35 -15.43 -6.30 14.36
CA GLU A 35 -16.12 -5.67 15.49
C GLU A 35 -15.60 -4.27 15.77
N LYS A 36 -14.26 -4.11 15.81
CA LYS A 36 -13.60 -2.79 15.99
C LYS A 36 -13.91 -1.87 14.82
N TYR A 37 -13.88 -2.40 13.60
CA TYR A 37 -14.23 -1.63 12.40
C TYR A 37 -15.67 -1.11 12.49
N ALA A 38 -16.63 -1.98 12.76
CA ALA A 38 -18.04 -1.60 12.87
C ALA A 38 -18.30 -0.51 13.92
N GLN A 39 -17.52 -0.50 15.01
CA GLN A 39 -17.68 0.48 16.09
C GLN A 39 -16.99 1.81 15.80
N ASN A 40 -15.83 1.81 15.12
CA ASN A 40 -14.91 2.93 15.16
C ASN A 40 -14.64 3.60 13.79
N HIS A 41 -14.91 2.93 12.66
CA HIS A 41 -14.45 3.39 11.34
C HIS A 41 -14.91 4.80 10.99
N GLU A 42 -16.16 5.17 11.29
CA GLU A 42 -16.67 6.50 10.94
C GLU A 42 -15.89 7.63 11.61
N GLU A 43 -15.64 7.51 12.91
CA GLU A 43 -14.90 8.51 13.68
C GLU A 43 -13.42 8.53 13.23
N VAL A 44 -12.82 7.35 13.08
CA VAL A 44 -11.43 7.20 12.67
C VAL A 44 -11.20 7.79 11.28
N PHE A 45 -12.02 7.46 10.30
CA PHE A 45 -11.86 7.97 8.94
C PHE A 45 -12.07 9.49 8.86
N LYS A 46 -13.02 10.04 9.61
CA LYS A 46 -13.19 11.51 9.76
C LYS A 46 -11.95 12.16 10.37
N LYS A 47 -11.34 11.55 11.39
CA LYS A 47 -10.07 12.03 11.97
C LYS A 47 -8.94 12.01 10.95
N LEU A 48 -8.74 10.88 10.24
CA LEU A 48 -7.71 10.77 9.20
C LEU A 48 -7.86 11.87 8.14
N ALA A 49 -9.06 12.07 7.61
CA ALA A 49 -9.35 13.12 6.64
C ALA A 49 -9.06 14.54 7.21
N SER A 50 -9.39 14.78 8.47
CA SER A 50 -9.13 16.06 9.14
C SER A 50 -7.64 16.35 9.33
N TRP A 51 -6.81 15.30 9.47
CA TRP A 51 -5.35 15.41 9.57
C TRP A 51 -4.67 15.54 8.20
N GLY A 52 -5.42 15.39 7.11
CA GLY A 52 -4.94 15.60 5.75
C GLY A 52 -4.64 14.33 4.98
N TYR A 53 -4.97 13.15 5.50
CA TYR A 53 -5.00 11.93 4.71
C TYR A 53 -6.08 12.02 3.64
N THR A 54 -5.81 11.47 2.47
CA THR A 54 -6.71 11.51 1.30
C THR A 54 -7.07 10.13 0.79
N ALA A 55 -6.37 9.11 1.25
CA ALA A 55 -6.55 7.74 0.82
C ALA A 55 -6.21 6.75 1.95
N VAL A 56 -6.70 5.53 1.82
CA VAL A 56 -6.34 4.41 2.69
C VAL A 56 -5.92 3.20 1.86
N GLU A 57 -5.02 2.39 2.46
CA GLU A 57 -4.70 1.05 2.02
C GLU A 57 -5.20 0.06 3.07
N ALA A 58 -6.06 -0.89 2.67
CA ALA A 58 -6.59 -1.88 3.57
C ALA A 58 -5.54 -2.97 3.89
N ALA A 59 -5.51 -3.43 5.14
CA ALA A 59 -4.64 -4.52 5.59
C ALA A 59 -5.40 -5.84 5.84
N SER A 60 -6.72 -5.82 5.75
CA SER A 60 -7.58 -6.97 6.05
C SER A 60 -8.52 -7.24 4.88
N TYR A 61 -8.19 -8.27 4.10
CA TYR A 61 -9.04 -8.81 3.06
C TYR A 61 -9.26 -10.30 3.32
N ASP A 62 -10.51 -10.70 3.47
CA ASP A 62 -10.97 -12.10 3.59
C ASP A 62 -11.55 -12.56 2.26
N GLN A 63 -10.77 -13.30 1.48
CA GLN A 63 -11.20 -13.81 0.18
C GLN A 63 -12.34 -14.82 0.32
N GLY A 64 -12.33 -15.64 1.37
CA GLY A 64 -13.38 -16.65 1.59
C GLY A 64 -14.76 -16.02 1.71
N ARG A 65 -14.85 -14.89 2.42
CA ARG A 65 -16.07 -14.10 2.58
C ARG A 65 -16.23 -13.02 1.51
N GLY A 66 -15.15 -12.60 0.87
CA GLY A 66 -15.14 -11.47 -0.06
C GLY A 66 -15.33 -10.14 0.66
N THR A 67 -14.70 -9.94 1.82
CA THR A 67 -14.91 -8.76 2.68
C THR A 67 -13.61 -8.06 3.04
N PHE A 68 -13.72 -6.75 3.30
CA PHE A 68 -12.68 -5.93 3.94
C PHE A 68 -13.19 -5.59 5.35
N TYR A 69 -12.44 -5.93 6.38
CA TYR A 69 -12.84 -5.70 7.78
C TYR A 69 -14.25 -6.22 8.12
N GLY A 70 -14.72 -7.28 7.45
CA GLY A 70 -16.04 -7.89 7.65
C GLY A 70 -17.18 -7.25 6.87
N VAL A 71 -16.96 -6.17 6.13
CA VAL A 71 -17.98 -5.52 5.28
C VAL A 71 -17.75 -5.85 3.80
N SER A 72 -18.79 -5.70 2.98
CA SER A 72 -18.66 -5.90 1.52
C SER A 72 -17.72 -4.89 0.89
N PRO A 73 -17.13 -5.20 -0.28
CA PRO A 73 -16.28 -4.25 -1.02
C PRO A 73 -16.94 -2.91 -1.28
N GLN A 74 -18.23 -2.91 -1.64
CA GLN A 74 -19.02 -1.72 -1.89
C GLN A 74 -19.24 -0.90 -0.61
N GLN A 75 -19.47 -1.58 0.53
CA GLN A 75 -19.65 -0.90 1.81
C GLN A 75 -18.33 -0.27 2.27
N PHE A 76 -17.19 -0.99 2.17
CA PHE A 76 -15.87 -0.43 2.52
C PHE A 76 -15.54 0.81 1.68
N LYS A 77 -15.87 0.77 0.38
CA LYS A 77 -15.77 1.95 -0.50
C LYS A 77 -16.63 3.11 0.01
N ALA A 78 -17.89 2.85 0.29
CA ALA A 78 -18.83 3.87 0.75
C ALA A 78 -18.39 4.49 2.09
N ASP A 79 -17.86 3.69 3.01
CA ASP A 79 -17.36 4.16 4.31
C ASP A 79 -16.16 5.11 4.12
N CYS A 80 -15.22 4.78 3.23
CA CYS A 80 -14.11 5.66 2.89
C CYS A 80 -14.59 6.98 2.25
N GLU A 81 -15.46 6.88 1.24
CA GLU A 81 -16.00 8.05 0.51
C GLU A 81 -16.82 8.98 1.41
N ALA A 82 -17.56 8.44 2.38
CA ALA A 82 -18.31 9.24 3.36
C ALA A 82 -17.42 10.15 4.21
N ALA A 83 -16.17 9.79 4.41
CA ALA A 83 -15.17 10.60 5.08
C ALA A 83 -14.31 11.44 4.11
N GLY A 84 -14.51 11.33 2.80
CA GLY A 84 -13.72 12.00 1.77
C GLY A 84 -12.36 11.35 1.51
N LEU A 85 -12.21 10.05 1.86
CA LEU A 85 -11.01 9.25 1.61
C LEU A 85 -11.19 8.40 0.36
N GLU A 86 -10.11 8.23 -0.42
CA GLU A 86 -10.04 7.26 -1.51
C GLU A 86 -9.71 5.87 -0.94
N CYS A 87 -10.49 4.85 -1.30
CA CYS A 87 -10.15 3.45 -1.09
C CYS A 87 -9.12 3.07 -2.17
N LEU A 88 -7.81 3.25 -1.90
CA LEU A 88 -6.79 3.27 -2.94
C LEU A 88 -6.26 1.88 -3.28
N SER A 89 -5.95 1.09 -2.27
CA SER A 89 -5.29 -0.20 -2.38
C SER A 89 -5.61 -1.12 -1.21
N SER A 90 -5.15 -2.36 -1.31
CA SER A 90 -5.20 -3.32 -0.22
C SER A 90 -4.01 -4.26 -0.30
N HIS A 91 -3.53 -4.68 0.86
CA HIS A 91 -2.69 -5.86 0.99
C HIS A 91 -3.54 -7.12 0.86
N ALA A 92 -3.21 -7.96 -0.13
CA ALA A 92 -3.84 -9.25 -0.36
C ALA A 92 -2.80 -10.26 -0.85
N THR A 93 -2.86 -11.49 -0.35
CA THR A 93 -1.88 -12.50 -0.69
C THR A 93 -2.48 -13.89 -0.83
N ARG A 94 -2.01 -14.63 -1.81
CA ARG A 94 -2.15 -16.07 -1.99
C ARG A 94 -0.80 -16.57 -2.50
N GLY A 95 0.06 -17.01 -1.57
CA GLY A 95 1.31 -17.67 -1.93
C GLY A 95 1.06 -19.04 -2.55
N LEU A 96 2.05 -19.58 -3.26
CA LEU A 96 2.03 -20.95 -3.73
C LEU A 96 2.37 -21.91 -2.57
N ASN A 97 1.65 -23.02 -2.47
CA ASN A 97 2.06 -24.10 -1.58
C ASN A 97 3.25 -24.89 -2.19
N GLY A 98 3.84 -25.81 -1.41
CA GLY A 98 5.04 -26.53 -1.84
C GLY A 98 4.89 -27.33 -3.14
N GLU A 99 3.73 -27.95 -3.38
CA GLU A 99 3.45 -28.67 -4.61
C GLU A 99 3.23 -27.74 -5.81
N GLU A 100 2.46 -26.67 -5.62
CA GLU A 100 2.24 -25.65 -6.65
C GLU A 100 3.59 -25.00 -7.07
N LEU A 101 4.43 -24.67 -6.09
CA LEU A 101 5.75 -24.08 -6.33
C LEU A 101 6.66 -25.05 -7.08
N LYS A 102 6.74 -26.32 -6.63
CA LYS A 102 7.56 -27.37 -7.22
C LYS A 102 7.12 -27.72 -8.63
N ASN A 103 5.81 -27.82 -8.88
CA ASN A 103 5.24 -28.25 -10.15
C ASN A 103 4.99 -27.08 -11.11
N HIS A 104 5.30 -25.83 -10.72
CA HIS A 104 5.02 -24.64 -11.49
C HIS A 104 3.52 -24.54 -11.87
N ASP A 105 2.63 -24.92 -10.95
CA ASP A 105 1.19 -24.95 -11.18
C ASP A 105 0.50 -23.80 -10.42
N PHE A 106 -0.10 -22.91 -11.16
CA PHE A 106 -0.79 -21.73 -10.63
C PHE A 106 -2.31 -21.85 -10.68
N THR A 107 -2.84 -22.98 -11.10
CA THR A 107 -4.27 -23.14 -11.44
C THR A 107 -5.18 -22.73 -10.30
N GLU A 108 -5.01 -23.31 -9.11
CA GLU A 108 -5.87 -22.99 -7.96
C GLU A 108 -5.56 -21.61 -7.36
N ALA A 109 -4.28 -21.23 -7.34
CA ALA A 109 -3.89 -19.90 -6.87
C ALA A 109 -4.49 -18.79 -7.75
N LEU A 110 -4.52 -18.96 -9.08
CA LEU A 110 -5.10 -17.97 -9.99
C LEU A 110 -6.63 -17.89 -9.91
N LYS A 111 -7.33 -18.98 -9.54
CA LYS A 111 -8.78 -18.91 -9.22
C LYS A 111 -9.05 -18.04 -7.99
N TRP A 112 -8.18 -18.15 -6.97
CA TRP A 112 -8.26 -17.28 -5.79
C TRP A 112 -8.11 -15.80 -6.19
N TRP A 113 -7.15 -15.51 -7.09
CA TRP A 113 -6.92 -14.15 -7.57
C TRP A 113 -8.07 -13.63 -8.42
N ASP A 114 -8.77 -14.45 -9.20
CA ASP A 114 -9.94 -14.01 -9.96
C ASP A 114 -11.00 -13.39 -9.05
N LYS A 115 -11.30 -14.03 -7.91
CA LYS A 115 -12.22 -13.48 -6.93
C LYS A 115 -11.67 -12.25 -6.24
N ALA A 116 -10.42 -12.29 -5.78
CA ALA A 116 -9.78 -11.14 -5.11
C ALA A 116 -9.79 -9.90 -6.01
N ILE A 117 -9.44 -10.04 -7.30
CA ILE A 117 -9.44 -8.96 -8.28
C ILE A 117 -10.85 -8.38 -8.46
N ALA A 118 -11.88 -9.23 -8.55
CA ALA A 118 -13.27 -8.77 -8.67
C ALA A 118 -13.71 -7.97 -7.43
N ASP A 119 -13.39 -8.44 -6.24
CA ASP A 119 -13.72 -7.76 -4.98
C ASP A 119 -13.00 -6.40 -4.84
N HIS A 120 -11.71 -6.34 -5.18
CA HIS A 120 -10.94 -5.08 -5.15
C HIS A 120 -11.46 -4.06 -6.18
N LYS A 121 -11.84 -4.53 -7.36
CA LYS A 121 -12.50 -3.68 -8.37
C LYS A 121 -13.84 -3.14 -7.87
N ALA A 122 -14.63 -3.98 -7.20
CA ALA A 122 -15.91 -3.57 -6.60
C ALA A 122 -15.72 -2.54 -5.47
N ALA A 123 -14.60 -2.62 -4.73
CA ALA A 123 -14.19 -1.62 -3.75
C ALA A 123 -13.65 -0.32 -4.38
N GLY A 124 -13.55 -0.23 -5.71
CA GLY A 124 -13.05 0.95 -6.41
C GLY A 124 -11.54 1.17 -6.27
N MET A 125 -10.80 0.16 -5.84
CA MET A 125 -9.35 0.23 -5.67
C MET A 125 -8.64 0.35 -7.02
N LYS A 126 -7.44 0.92 -6.99
CA LYS A 126 -6.53 1.03 -8.14
C LYS A 126 -5.42 -0.02 -8.12
N TYR A 127 -5.06 -0.46 -6.92
CA TYR A 127 -3.93 -1.35 -6.70
C TYR A 127 -4.32 -2.54 -5.84
N ILE A 128 -3.67 -3.67 -6.09
CA ILE A 128 -3.59 -4.80 -5.19
C ILE A 128 -2.11 -5.05 -4.92
N VAL A 129 -1.73 -5.16 -3.66
CA VAL A 129 -0.33 -5.33 -3.27
C VAL A 129 -0.18 -6.60 -2.44
N THR A 130 0.74 -7.46 -2.83
CA THR A 130 1.13 -8.60 -2.00
C THR A 130 2.12 -8.16 -0.92
N PRO A 131 1.83 -8.37 0.38
CA PRO A 131 2.72 -7.94 1.46
C PRO A 131 3.94 -8.85 1.69
N GLY A 132 4.09 -9.92 0.94
CA GLY A 132 5.22 -10.83 1.00
C GLY A 132 4.84 -12.29 0.80
N TRP A 133 5.78 -13.07 0.27
CA TRP A 133 5.70 -14.54 0.14
C TRP A 133 6.85 -15.26 0.85
N GLY A 134 7.74 -14.51 1.50
CA GLY A 134 9.00 -15.02 2.02
C GLY A 134 10.11 -15.02 0.96
N VAL A 135 11.28 -15.48 1.38
CA VAL A 135 12.46 -15.60 0.52
C VAL A 135 12.53 -17.01 -0.06
N PRO A 136 12.59 -17.18 -1.38
CA PRO A 136 12.73 -18.51 -1.98
C PRO A 136 14.06 -19.15 -1.59
N SER A 137 14.11 -20.50 -1.60
CA SER A 137 15.30 -21.23 -1.22
C SER A 137 16.29 -21.39 -2.38
N THR A 138 15.80 -21.35 -3.62
CA THR A 138 16.58 -21.54 -4.85
C THR A 138 16.19 -20.53 -5.93
N LEU A 139 17.06 -20.32 -6.93
CA LEU A 139 16.72 -19.50 -8.10
C LEU A 139 15.62 -20.12 -8.97
N GLN A 140 15.43 -21.44 -8.91
CA GLN A 140 14.31 -22.11 -9.59
C GLN A 140 12.97 -21.71 -8.94
N GLU A 141 12.88 -21.75 -7.61
CA GLU A 141 11.70 -21.24 -6.88
C GLU A 141 11.48 -19.76 -7.13
N ALA A 142 12.58 -18.97 -7.13
CA ALA A 142 12.55 -17.55 -7.45
C ALA A 142 11.94 -17.29 -8.83
N GLN A 143 12.34 -18.06 -9.87
CA GLN A 143 11.78 -17.95 -11.21
C GLN A 143 10.28 -18.30 -11.23
N THR A 144 9.88 -19.37 -10.52
CA THR A 144 8.47 -19.75 -10.40
C THR A 144 7.63 -18.62 -9.78
N LEU A 145 8.16 -17.94 -8.75
CA LEU A 145 7.48 -16.78 -8.17
C LEU A 145 7.41 -15.57 -9.11
N CYS A 146 8.44 -15.34 -9.93
CA CYS A 146 8.42 -14.30 -10.98
C CYS A 146 7.33 -14.58 -12.02
N ASP A 147 7.23 -15.83 -12.48
CA ASP A 147 6.23 -16.24 -13.49
C ASP A 147 4.81 -16.16 -12.92
N TYR A 148 4.63 -16.56 -11.66
CA TYR A 148 3.37 -16.42 -10.94
C TYR A 148 2.97 -14.93 -10.79
N THR A 149 3.91 -14.07 -10.43
CA THR A 149 3.71 -12.61 -10.35
C THR A 149 3.25 -12.04 -11.68
N ASN A 150 3.91 -12.41 -12.78
CA ASN A 150 3.52 -11.99 -14.11
C ASN A 150 2.10 -12.48 -14.47
N ALA A 151 1.73 -13.69 -14.06
CA ALA A 151 0.40 -14.25 -14.28
C ALA A 151 -0.69 -13.46 -13.53
N ILE A 152 -0.45 -13.11 -12.26
CA ILE A 152 -1.34 -12.25 -11.47
C ILE A 152 -1.44 -10.86 -12.11
N GLY A 153 -0.29 -10.27 -12.47
CA GLY A 153 -0.23 -8.95 -13.09
C GLY A 153 -1.06 -8.84 -14.36
N ARG A 154 -1.02 -9.86 -15.24
CA ARG A 154 -1.89 -9.93 -16.43
C ARG A 154 -3.37 -9.93 -16.08
N LYS A 155 -3.79 -10.66 -15.05
CA LYS A 155 -5.19 -10.69 -14.60
C LYS A 155 -5.62 -9.34 -14.02
N CYS A 156 -4.78 -8.72 -13.21
CA CYS A 156 -5.03 -7.38 -12.66
C CYS A 156 -5.15 -6.34 -13.78
N GLN A 157 -4.22 -6.33 -14.73
CA GLN A 157 -4.23 -5.42 -15.88
C GLN A 157 -5.51 -5.58 -16.73
N ALA A 158 -5.93 -6.83 -17.00
CA ALA A 158 -7.17 -7.10 -17.74
C ALA A 158 -8.43 -6.58 -17.00
N ALA A 159 -8.37 -6.51 -15.68
CA ALA A 159 -9.44 -5.93 -14.84
C ALA A 159 -9.35 -4.41 -14.67
N GLY A 160 -8.28 -3.77 -15.15
CA GLY A 160 -8.00 -2.34 -14.97
C GLY A 160 -7.36 -1.99 -13.63
N LEU A 161 -6.78 -2.97 -12.93
CA LEU A 161 -6.04 -2.81 -11.69
C LEU A 161 -4.53 -2.92 -11.95
N LYS A 162 -3.73 -2.37 -11.04
CA LYS A 162 -2.27 -2.56 -11.02
C LYS A 162 -1.88 -3.51 -9.90
N TYR A 163 -0.93 -4.39 -10.17
CA TYR A 163 -0.44 -5.36 -9.20
C TYR A 163 0.95 -4.98 -8.71
N GLY A 164 1.17 -5.07 -7.41
CA GLY A 164 2.45 -4.76 -6.77
C GLY A 164 2.84 -5.72 -5.67
N TYR A 165 4.07 -5.54 -5.16
CA TYR A 165 4.63 -6.30 -4.05
C TYR A 165 5.27 -5.34 -3.05
N HIS A 166 4.89 -5.47 -1.79
CA HIS A 166 5.45 -4.71 -0.68
C HIS A 166 6.70 -5.40 -0.14
N THR A 167 7.76 -4.61 0.09
CA THR A 167 9.05 -5.15 0.55
C THR A 167 9.20 -5.07 2.07
N HIS A 168 9.90 -6.09 2.58
CA HIS A 168 10.53 -6.05 3.91
C HIS A 168 12.05 -6.18 3.75
N SER A 169 12.76 -6.48 4.84
CA SER A 169 14.22 -6.69 4.80
C SER A 169 14.62 -8.02 4.13
N GLY A 170 13.70 -8.98 4.08
CA GLY A 170 13.95 -10.32 3.53
C GLY A 170 14.29 -10.31 2.04
N GLU A 171 13.67 -9.44 1.27
CA GLU A 171 13.84 -9.34 -0.18
C GLU A 171 15.26 -8.93 -0.60
N PHE A 172 16.01 -8.32 0.30
CA PHE A 172 17.41 -7.96 0.05
C PHE A 172 18.42 -9.08 0.36
N ARG A 173 17.95 -10.25 0.82
CA ARG A 173 18.80 -11.43 1.01
C ARG A 173 19.22 -12.03 -0.31
N LYS A 174 20.34 -12.77 -0.26
CA LYS A 174 20.84 -13.51 -1.43
C LYS A 174 20.27 -14.93 -1.47
N VAL A 175 19.82 -15.32 -2.64
CA VAL A 175 19.44 -16.69 -3.03
C VAL A 175 20.45 -17.16 -4.05
N GLU A 176 21.22 -18.19 -3.77
CA GLU A 176 22.30 -18.72 -4.64
C GLU A 176 23.21 -17.61 -5.19
N GLY A 177 23.56 -16.65 -4.34
CA GLY A 177 24.46 -15.52 -4.66
C GLY A 177 23.82 -14.30 -5.31
N LYS A 178 22.56 -14.36 -5.72
CA LYS A 178 21.78 -13.25 -6.29
C LYS A 178 20.93 -12.58 -5.22
N VAL A 179 20.87 -11.24 -5.19
CA VAL A 179 19.91 -10.53 -4.34
C VAL A 179 18.50 -10.81 -4.84
N TRP A 180 17.62 -11.31 -3.96
CA TRP A 180 16.28 -11.78 -4.35
C TRP A 180 15.45 -10.67 -5.02
N MET A 181 15.41 -9.48 -4.42
CA MET A 181 14.69 -8.34 -5.00
C MET A 181 15.20 -7.97 -6.40
N GLU A 182 16.53 -8.01 -6.62
CA GLU A 182 17.13 -7.69 -7.92
C GLU A 182 16.75 -8.75 -8.95
N TYR A 183 16.89 -10.03 -8.59
CA TYR A 183 16.48 -11.14 -9.45
C TYR A 183 14.99 -11.00 -9.84
N PHE A 184 14.14 -10.68 -8.87
CA PHE A 184 12.71 -10.51 -9.09
C PHE A 184 12.41 -9.33 -10.04
N MET A 185 13.12 -8.19 -9.89
CA MET A 185 12.97 -7.05 -10.80
C MET A 185 13.39 -7.36 -12.24
N GLU A 186 14.43 -8.16 -12.39
CA GLU A 186 15.00 -8.51 -13.69
C GLU A 186 14.18 -9.58 -14.43
N HIS A 187 13.39 -10.38 -13.69
CA HIS A 187 12.61 -11.52 -14.24
C HIS A 187 11.10 -11.29 -14.21
N THR A 188 10.63 -10.08 -13.85
CA THR A 188 9.21 -9.71 -13.93
C THR A 188 8.98 -8.59 -14.95
N ASP A 189 7.83 -8.65 -15.63
CA ASP A 189 7.45 -7.66 -16.62
C ASP A 189 7.11 -6.31 -15.96
N PRO A 190 7.86 -5.23 -16.27
CA PRO A 190 7.63 -3.92 -15.68
C PRO A 190 6.28 -3.28 -16.05
N THR A 191 5.60 -3.79 -17.06
CA THR A 191 4.26 -3.31 -17.46
C THR A 191 3.14 -3.96 -16.66
N LEU A 192 3.42 -5.09 -16.01
CA LEU A 192 2.46 -5.89 -15.26
C LEU A 192 2.62 -5.75 -13.74
N PHE A 193 3.79 -5.29 -13.28
CA PHE A 193 4.18 -5.39 -11.89
C PHE A 193 5.01 -4.20 -11.43
N PHE A 194 4.72 -3.68 -10.24
CA PHE A 194 5.51 -2.63 -9.59
C PHE A 194 5.91 -3.03 -8.17
N TRP A 195 6.94 -2.37 -7.65
CA TRP A 195 7.34 -2.51 -6.26
C TRP A 195 6.72 -1.39 -5.40
N GLN A 196 6.11 -1.81 -4.29
CA GLN A 196 5.81 -0.94 -3.16
C GLN A 196 6.97 -1.07 -2.17
N MET A 197 8.02 -0.27 -2.38
CA MET A 197 9.17 -0.31 -1.47
C MET A 197 8.82 0.33 -0.14
N ASP A 198 9.05 -0.41 0.95
CA ASP A 198 9.06 0.14 2.29
C ASP A 198 10.42 0.78 2.58
N THR A 199 10.39 2.08 2.91
CA THR A 199 11.61 2.87 3.08
C THR A 199 12.39 2.49 4.33
N TYR A 200 11.71 2.15 5.43
CA TYR A 200 12.33 1.71 6.67
C TYR A 200 12.97 0.33 6.52
N TRP A 201 12.22 -0.65 5.99
CA TRP A 201 12.75 -2.00 5.82
C TRP A 201 13.91 -2.08 4.84
N CYS A 202 13.95 -1.21 3.83
CA CYS A 202 15.09 -1.07 2.94
C CYS A 202 16.34 -0.59 3.72
N VAL A 203 16.20 0.42 4.58
CA VAL A 203 17.30 0.92 5.42
C VAL A 203 17.71 -0.11 6.47
N MET A 204 16.76 -0.84 7.07
CA MET A 204 17.05 -1.92 8.01
C MET A 204 17.82 -3.08 7.36
N ALA A 205 17.61 -3.32 6.08
CA ALA A 205 18.43 -4.24 5.27
C ALA A 205 19.80 -3.66 4.88
N GLN A 206 20.19 -2.50 5.41
CA GLN A 206 21.41 -1.78 5.09
C GLN A 206 21.51 -1.41 3.59
N GLN A 207 20.38 -1.10 2.98
CA GLN A 207 20.27 -0.71 1.58
C GLN A 207 19.77 0.74 1.46
N SER A 208 20.01 1.35 0.31
CA SER A 208 19.57 2.71 0.01
C SER A 208 18.39 2.71 -0.95
N PRO A 209 17.21 3.23 -0.56
CA PRO A 209 16.09 3.39 -1.49
C PRO A 209 16.49 4.15 -2.77
N VAL A 210 17.26 5.22 -2.63
CA VAL A 210 17.71 6.07 -3.77
C VAL A 210 18.59 5.30 -4.74
N GLN A 211 19.46 4.39 -4.26
CA GLN A 211 20.27 3.57 -5.17
C GLN A 211 19.40 2.61 -5.97
N TYR A 212 18.37 2.03 -5.36
CA TYR A 212 17.40 1.19 -6.08
C TYR A 212 16.58 1.98 -7.10
N PHE A 213 16.15 3.22 -6.78
CA PHE A 213 15.46 4.08 -7.74
C PHE A 213 16.32 4.40 -8.96
N LYS A 214 17.62 4.61 -8.77
CA LYS A 214 18.58 4.85 -9.86
C LYS A 214 18.87 3.60 -10.66
N LYS A 215 18.97 2.44 -9.99
CA LYS A 215 19.27 1.15 -10.63
C LYS A 215 18.08 0.63 -11.44
N TYR A 216 16.86 0.83 -10.94
CA TYR A 216 15.62 0.35 -11.53
C TYR A 216 14.58 1.47 -11.69
N PRO A 217 14.83 2.46 -12.56
CA PRO A 217 13.94 3.60 -12.72
C PRO A 217 12.56 3.18 -13.19
N GLY A 218 11.52 3.83 -12.64
CA GLY A 218 10.13 3.57 -13.00
C GLY A 218 9.48 2.35 -12.37
N ARG A 219 10.20 1.56 -11.55
CA ARG A 219 9.71 0.31 -10.97
C ARG A 219 8.97 0.47 -9.64
N PHE A 220 9.00 1.65 -9.01
CA PHE A 220 8.47 1.92 -7.67
C PHE A 220 7.28 2.87 -7.74
N ALA A 221 6.18 2.39 -8.33
CA ALA A 221 4.98 3.20 -8.51
C ALA A 221 4.30 3.58 -7.18
N MET A 222 4.57 2.84 -6.13
CA MET A 222 4.11 3.11 -4.77
C MET A 222 5.25 2.95 -3.77
N LEU A 223 5.22 3.74 -2.70
CA LEU A 223 6.14 3.60 -1.57
C LEU A 223 5.34 3.47 -0.27
N HIS A 224 5.80 2.61 0.64
CA HIS A 224 5.52 2.76 2.06
C HIS A 224 6.52 3.72 2.65
N ILE A 225 6.01 4.86 3.08
CA ILE A 225 6.79 5.87 3.79
C ILE A 225 6.71 5.54 5.27
N LYS A 226 7.77 4.95 5.77
CA LYS A 226 7.86 4.39 7.11
C LYS A 226 9.18 4.75 7.75
N ASP A 227 9.16 4.98 9.05
CA ASP A 227 10.30 5.13 9.94
C ASP A 227 10.19 4.12 11.10
N LEU A 228 11.07 4.18 12.09
CA LEU A 228 10.99 3.33 13.27
C LEU A 228 9.66 3.54 14.02
N TYR A 229 9.28 4.81 14.23
CA TYR A 229 8.02 5.26 14.80
C TYR A 229 7.39 6.32 13.88
N GLU A 230 7.10 7.54 14.38
CA GLU A 230 6.60 8.61 13.50
C GLU A 230 7.69 9.11 12.54
N LEU A 231 7.26 9.59 11.39
CA LEU A 231 8.15 9.97 10.29
C LEU A 231 9.13 11.08 10.68
N GLY A 232 10.42 10.82 10.44
CA GLY A 232 11.51 11.78 10.63
C GLY A 232 12.04 11.85 12.06
N GLU A 233 11.49 11.08 12.98
CA GLU A 233 11.91 11.08 14.38
C GLU A 233 13.27 10.38 14.55
N SER A 234 13.46 9.20 13.97
CA SER A 234 14.70 8.43 14.10
C SER A 234 15.91 9.07 13.41
N GLY A 235 15.69 9.85 12.37
CA GLY A 235 16.73 10.40 11.50
C GLY A 235 17.45 9.35 10.64
N MET A 236 17.03 8.08 10.67
CA MET A 236 17.67 6.99 9.92
C MET A 236 17.28 6.97 8.45
N VAL A 237 16.05 7.38 8.12
CA VAL A 237 15.53 7.37 6.75
C VAL A 237 15.65 8.78 6.17
N ASP A 238 16.46 8.94 5.12
CA ASP A 238 16.59 10.22 4.40
C ASP A 238 15.38 10.44 3.46
N PHE A 239 14.26 10.86 4.04
CA PHE A 239 13.05 11.18 3.28
C PHE A 239 13.27 12.31 2.26
N ASN A 240 14.18 13.24 2.54
CA ASN A 240 14.48 14.33 1.61
C ASN A 240 15.13 13.80 0.34
N ALA A 241 16.07 12.86 0.45
CA ALA A 241 16.66 12.20 -0.70
C ALA A 241 15.61 11.36 -1.44
N ILE A 242 14.79 10.60 -0.74
CA ILE A 242 13.70 9.79 -1.33
C ILE A 242 12.78 10.67 -2.19
N TYR A 243 12.28 11.79 -1.67
CA TYR A 243 11.38 12.67 -2.42
C TYR A 243 12.06 13.39 -3.58
N ARG A 244 13.35 13.70 -3.52
CA ARG A 244 14.10 14.25 -4.67
C ARG A 244 14.21 13.28 -5.83
N TYR A 245 14.21 11.98 -5.55
CA TYR A 245 14.30 10.92 -6.57
C TYR A 245 12.96 10.23 -6.86
N ALA A 246 11.85 10.78 -6.36
CA ALA A 246 10.52 10.21 -6.55
C ALA A 246 10.12 10.06 -8.04
N ASP A 247 10.49 11.02 -8.88
CA ASP A 247 10.24 10.93 -10.33
C ASP A 247 11.07 9.81 -10.99
N THR A 248 12.34 9.64 -10.56
CA THR A 248 13.19 8.53 -11.01
C THR A 248 12.62 7.18 -10.58
N ALA A 249 12.09 7.09 -9.36
CA ALA A 249 11.41 5.91 -8.86
C ALA A 249 10.18 5.54 -9.70
N GLY A 250 9.55 6.51 -10.36
CA GLY A 250 8.26 6.36 -11.06
C GLY A 250 7.07 6.46 -10.11
N LEU A 251 7.26 7.16 -8.97
CA LEU A 251 6.24 7.28 -7.93
C LEU A 251 4.92 7.85 -8.49
N CYS A 252 3.83 7.19 -8.14
CA CYS A 252 2.45 7.65 -8.38
C CYS A 252 1.73 7.97 -7.06
N ASP A 253 1.84 7.05 -6.11
CA ASP A 253 1.20 7.15 -4.80
C ASP A 253 2.17 6.74 -3.69
N TYR A 254 1.94 7.22 -2.47
CA TYR A 254 2.68 6.78 -1.30
C TYR A 254 1.74 6.64 -0.11
N ILE A 255 2.07 5.68 0.73
CA ILE A 255 1.28 5.24 1.86
C ILE A 255 2.15 5.39 3.11
N VAL A 256 1.66 6.08 4.12
CA VAL A 256 2.28 6.09 5.45
C VAL A 256 2.01 4.75 6.12
N GLU A 257 3.05 4.16 6.71
CA GLU A 257 2.88 3.05 7.63
C GLU A 257 3.64 3.33 8.92
N MET A 258 2.99 3.04 10.05
CA MET A 258 3.56 3.16 11.38
C MET A 258 3.12 1.94 12.20
N GLU A 259 4.06 1.08 12.59
CA GLU A 259 3.71 -0.20 13.24
C GLU A 259 3.67 -0.16 14.76
N GLY A 260 4.16 0.90 15.37
CA GLY A 260 4.19 1.06 16.83
C GLY A 260 4.64 2.45 17.23
N THR A 261 4.74 2.64 18.55
CA THR A 261 5.25 3.85 19.20
C THR A 261 6.31 3.45 20.24
N ASP A 262 7.08 4.42 20.71
CA ASP A 262 8.01 4.23 21.82
C ASP A 262 7.32 4.15 23.19
N GLY A 263 5.99 4.20 23.24
CA GLY A 263 5.19 4.19 24.46
C GLY A 263 4.92 5.58 25.07
N THR A 264 5.47 6.65 24.49
CA THR A 264 5.25 8.03 24.99
C THR A 264 3.98 8.67 24.40
N MET A 265 3.42 8.08 23.33
CA MET A 265 2.18 8.53 22.71
C MET A 265 1.33 7.34 22.26
N ASP A 266 0.04 7.58 22.01
CA ASP A 266 -0.82 6.61 21.34
C ASP A 266 -0.58 6.58 19.83
N ILE A 267 -0.99 5.49 19.18
CA ILE A 267 -0.76 5.27 17.75
C ILE A 267 -1.48 6.29 16.87
N MET A 268 -2.65 6.78 17.27
CA MET A 268 -3.42 7.77 16.51
C MET A 268 -2.71 9.13 16.51
N GLU A 269 -2.08 9.53 17.63
CA GLU A 269 -1.25 10.73 17.69
C GLU A 269 -0.01 10.58 16.79
N GLY A 270 0.65 9.41 16.80
CA GLY A 270 1.78 9.14 15.89
C GLY A 270 1.39 9.25 14.42
N VAL A 271 0.27 8.64 14.04
CA VAL A 271 -0.29 8.76 12.68
C VAL A 271 -0.61 10.21 12.31
N ARG A 272 -1.17 11.00 13.23
CA ARG A 272 -1.39 12.44 13.02
C ARG A 272 -0.08 13.19 12.76
N ARG A 273 0.98 12.91 13.54
CA ARG A 273 2.31 13.52 13.36
C ARG A 273 2.94 13.14 12.02
N CYS A 274 2.76 11.90 11.55
CA CYS A 274 3.20 11.49 10.22
C CYS A 274 2.57 12.34 9.12
N ALA A 275 1.26 12.59 9.17
CA ALA A 275 0.60 13.48 8.21
C ALA A 275 1.15 14.91 8.29
N GLU A 276 1.33 15.44 9.49
CA GLU A 276 1.86 16.77 9.72
C GLU A 276 3.28 16.92 9.15
N TYR A 277 4.16 15.92 9.36
CA TYR A 277 5.50 15.88 8.78
C TYR A 277 5.47 15.99 7.26
N LEU A 278 4.64 15.18 6.60
CA LEU A 278 4.52 15.17 5.14
C LEU A 278 3.91 16.48 4.60
N LEU A 279 2.90 17.01 5.26
CA LEU A 279 2.26 18.27 4.87
C LEU A 279 3.24 19.46 4.93
N LYS A 280 4.12 19.49 5.93
CA LYS A 280 5.15 20.53 6.11
C LYS A 280 6.37 20.34 5.19
N ASN A 281 6.67 19.13 4.74
CA ASN A 281 7.87 18.86 3.93
C ASN A 281 7.74 19.45 2.53
N LYS A 282 8.60 20.40 2.18
CA LYS A 282 8.56 21.15 0.91
C LYS A 282 8.91 20.30 -0.32
N LEU A 283 9.58 19.16 -0.15
CA LEU A 283 9.97 18.26 -1.23
C LEU A 283 8.83 17.32 -1.64
N VAL A 284 7.85 17.13 -0.76
CA VAL A 284 6.66 16.31 -1.06
C VAL A 284 5.73 17.09 -1.99
N LYS A 285 5.52 16.58 -3.20
CA LYS A 285 4.61 17.18 -4.19
C LYS A 285 3.14 17.05 -3.76
N LYS A 286 2.27 17.89 -4.33
CA LYS A 286 0.83 17.78 -4.12
C LYS A 286 0.26 16.46 -4.67
N SER A 287 0.80 16.00 -5.79
CA SER A 287 0.47 14.72 -6.43
C SER A 287 1.67 14.23 -7.22
N TYR A 288 1.87 12.93 -7.27
CA TYR A 288 2.81 12.24 -8.15
C TYR A 288 2.10 11.54 -9.30
N ARG A 289 0.76 11.47 -9.28
CA ARG A 289 -0.06 10.93 -10.37
C ARG A 289 0.09 11.82 -11.60
N LYS A 290 0.35 11.19 -12.73
CA LYS A 290 0.46 11.83 -14.07
C LYS A 290 -0.88 11.87 -14.75
#